data_b54fb028475a8193cf4161837f2ee9ce
#
_entry.id   b54fb028475a8193cf4161837f2ee9ce
#
_cell.length_a   1.000
_cell.length_b   1.000
_cell.length_c   1.000
_cell.angle_alpha   90.00
_cell.angle_beta   90.00
_cell.angle_gamma   90.00
#
_symmetry.space_group_name_H-M   'P 1'
#
loop_
_entity.id
_entity.type
_entity.pdbx_description
1 polymer ?
#
loop_
_entity_poly.entity_id
_entity_poly.type
_entity_poly.pdbx_seq_one_letter_code
_entity_poly.pdbx_strand_id
1 'polypeptide(L)'
;MVVASITAENVKTSDIQMPNTMSTPQPALMWFRDDLRLRDNSALDWIAQQGPVIAVVIEEDPETTRTRELGAAARWWWQRSVHQLKNSLAAHGVPLLYHSGDPREIIPAIVEEFGVSAVGWSRRYHEPLRELDAEIKQMLHERGVTARSFAGHLLTEPWEVLTQQGKQYKVYTPFAKTARTIAEVNVASYLNNVNDQAPSPTGHDELSPIGLAGPGTDFPASSPLPDWNEPDWTHTLAQHWLPGENAAWKIAEEFLDQLAAAARKQAPHYAADRDRLDKQATSRLSPYLRFGEISIHRLWALVTEASDTGRIAGEDASAFLNELLWRDFAWHRLYHLPELHRRNVRQQFDHFDWHWDETEAQRLSTTRRDPRCAEATEDLPTDDFRRVFSAWRAGQTGIAVVDAGMRELWETGTMHNRVRMVVASFLTKNLGIHWRHGEAWFWDTLVDADPASNPFNWQWAAGCGDDAAPYFRIFNPDSQAKRFDPHYRYIRHWVPEFGTPMYPQPLVDLKESRRQALAAYDEVKN
;
A
#
# COMPACT_ATOMS: atom_id res chain seq x y z
N MET A 1 -57.83 -12.10 -75.70
CA MET A 1 -59.01 -12.94 -75.39
C MET A 1 -58.61 -13.91 -74.30
N VAL A 2 -59.44 -14.02 -73.30
CA VAL A 2 -59.48 -14.80 -72.11
C VAL A 2 -58.91 -14.10 -70.83
N VAL A 3 -59.86 -13.54 -70.12
CA VAL A 3 -59.83 -13.04 -68.78
C VAL A 3 -59.85 -14.25 -67.82
N ALA A 4 -58.95 -14.31 -66.84
CA ALA A 4 -59.06 -15.22 -65.70
C ALA A 4 -59.04 -14.42 -64.41
N SER A 5 -60.19 -14.37 -63.76
CA SER A 5 -60.37 -13.88 -62.38
C SER A 5 -59.59 -14.75 -61.38
N ILE A 6 -58.86 -14.11 -60.47
CA ILE A 6 -58.35 -14.78 -59.29
C ILE A 6 -58.97 -14.12 -58.07
N THR A 7 -59.72 -14.90 -57.35
CA THR A 7 -60.43 -14.64 -56.09
C THR A 7 -59.46 -14.33 -54.96
N ALA A 8 -59.85 -13.36 -54.13
CA ALA A 8 -59.13 -13.03 -52.86
C ALA A 8 -59.30 -14.16 -51.82
N GLU A 9 -58.22 -14.81 -51.45
CA GLU A 9 -58.16 -15.70 -50.29
C GLU A 9 -57.71 -14.94 -49.06
N ASN A 10 -58.46 -15.12 -47.99
CA ASN A 10 -58.23 -14.61 -46.64
C ASN A 10 -56.87 -15.00 -46.10
N VAL A 11 -55.98 -14.02 -45.92
CA VAL A 11 -54.78 -14.18 -45.08
C VAL A 11 -55.21 -13.91 -43.64
N LYS A 12 -55.22 -14.97 -42.82
CA LYS A 12 -55.34 -14.91 -41.37
C LYS A 12 -54.15 -14.12 -40.83
N THR A 13 -54.44 -13.06 -40.11
CA THR A 13 -53.49 -12.37 -39.23
C THR A 13 -53.13 -13.34 -38.08
N SER A 14 -52.07 -14.14 -38.30
CA SER A 14 -51.42 -14.89 -37.22
C SER A 14 -50.50 -13.96 -36.47
N ASP A 15 -50.73 -13.83 -35.21
CA ASP A 15 -49.90 -13.42 -34.10
C ASP A 15 -48.47 -12.97 -34.47
N ILE A 16 -48.30 -11.65 -34.61
CA ILE A 16 -46.98 -11.06 -34.38
C ILE A 16 -46.77 -11.08 -32.87
N GLN A 17 -46.16 -12.14 -32.37
CA GLN A 17 -45.55 -12.18 -31.07
C GLN A 17 -44.48 -11.08 -31.06
N MET A 18 -44.74 -9.98 -30.36
CA MET A 18 -43.72 -9.01 -30.00
C MET A 18 -42.61 -9.76 -29.24
N PRO A 19 -41.39 -9.78 -29.73
CA PRO A 19 -40.32 -10.31 -28.93
C PRO A 19 -39.94 -9.31 -27.86
N ASN A 20 -40.00 -9.78 -26.66
CA ASN A 20 -39.13 -9.37 -25.58
C ASN A 20 -39.51 -8.11 -24.80
N THR A 21 -40.06 -8.37 -23.67
CA THR A 21 -39.69 -7.64 -22.46
C THR A 21 -38.17 -7.46 -22.46
N MET A 22 -37.68 -6.22 -22.62
CA MET A 22 -36.28 -5.89 -22.29
C MET A 22 -36.06 -6.34 -20.85
N SER A 23 -35.37 -7.46 -20.65
CA SER A 23 -34.94 -7.85 -19.33
C SER A 23 -34.08 -6.72 -18.82
N THR A 24 -34.43 -6.18 -17.67
CA THR A 24 -33.62 -5.20 -16.98
C THR A 24 -32.19 -5.77 -16.88
N PRO A 25 -31.15 -5.04 -17.31
CA PRO A 25 -29.79 -5.58 -17.25
C PRO A 25 -29.48 -6.00 -15.81
N GLN A 26 -28.99 -7.22 -15.66
CA GLN A 26 -28.60 -7.74 -14.35
C GLN A 26 -27.44 -6.91 -13.79
N PRO A 27 -27.42 -6.63 -12.49
CA PRO A 27 -26.35 -5.86 -11.89
C PRO A 27 -25.04 -6.62 -11.89
N ALA A 28 -23.94 -5.86 -11.82
CA ALA A 28 -22.58 -6.36 -11.69
C ALA A 28 -21.95 -5.83 -10.40
N LEU A 29 -21.16 -6.67 -9.72
CA LEU A 29 -20.57 -6.36 -8.42
C LEU A 29 -19.09 -6.03 -8.54
N MET A 30 -18.70 -4.83 -8.10
CA MET A 30 -17.31 -4.44 -7.91
C MET A 30 -16.91 -4.65 -6.44
N TRP A 31 -15.95 -5.53 -6.19
CA TRP A 31 -15.39 -5.75 -4.86
C TRP A 31 -14.10 -4.95 -4.70
N PHE A 32 -14.20 -3.77 -4.02
CA PHE A 32 -13.06 -2.91 -3.71
C PHE A 32 -12.28 -3.43 -2.51
N ARG A 33 -10.94 -3.30 -2.58
CA ARG A 33 -10.02 -3.72 -1.50
C ARG A 33 -8.84 -2.74 -1.37
N ASP A 34 -7.65 -3.08 -1.87
CA ASP A 34 -6.47 -2.20 -1.93
C ASP A 34 -6.41 -1.45 -3.29
N ASP A 35 -7.55 -0.99 -3.77
CA ASP A 35 -7.74 -0.28 -5.05
C ASP A 35 -8.84 0.78 -4.93
N LEU A 36 -8.81 1.56 -3.83
CA LEU A 36 -9.86 2.48 -3.41
C LEU A 36 -9.93 3.75 -4.30
N ARG A 37 -10.15 3.53 -5.61
CA ARG A 37 -10.25 4.57 -6.63
C ARG A 37 -11.25 4.22 -7.72
N LEU A 38 -11.77 5.24 -8.41
CA LEU A 38 -12.60 5.07 -9.61
C LEU A 38 -11.75 5.16 -10.88
N ARG A 39 -10.78 6.07 -10.91
CA ARG A 39 -9.96 6.35 -12.10
C ARG A 39 -8.92 5.24 -12.32
N ASP A 40 -8.69 4.90 -13.60
CA ASP A 40 -7.69 3.91 -13.96
C ASP A 40 -7.85 2.59 -13.17
N ASN A 41 -9.08 2.10 -13.03
CA ASN A 41 -9.41 0.86 -12.33
C ASN A 41 -9.99 -0.17 -13.32
N SER A 42 -9.14 -1.05 -13.86
CA SER A 42 -9.52 -2.05 -14.87
C SER A 42 -10.62 -3.01 -14.41
N ALA A 43 -10.73 -3.27 -13.10
CA ALA A 43 -11.80 -4.11 -12.57
C ALA A 43 -13.15 -3.37 -12.67
N LEU A 44 -13.17 -2.11 -12.26
CA LEU A 44 -14.36 -1.28 -12.31
C LEU A 44 -14.78 -0.99 -13.76
N ASP A 45 -13.83 -0.72 -14.66
CA ASP A 45 -14.09 -0.52 -16.09
C ASP A 45 -14.76 -1.74 -16.72
N TRP A 46 -14.27 -2.92 -16.40
CA TRP A 46 -14.86 -4.16 -16.88
C TRP A 46 -16.25 -4.39 -16.29
N ILE A 47 -16.44 -4.15 -14.98
CA ILE A 47 -17.73 -4.30 -14.30
C ILE A 47 -18.78 -3.34 -14.87
N ALA A 48 -18.43 -2.09 -15.14
CA ALA A 48 -19.33 -1.10 -15.74
C ALA A 48 -19.85 -1.50 -17.14
N GLN A 49 -19.11 -2.37 -17.84
CA GLN A 49 -19.52 -2.94 -19.14
C GLN A 49 -20.45 -4.16 -19.00
N GLN A 50 -20.52 -4.78 -17.81
CA GLN A 50 -21.36 -5.97 -17.59
C GLN A 50 -22.81 -5.60 -17.24
N GLY A 51 -23.02 -4.43 -16.62
CA GLY A 51 -24.35 -3.97 -16.20
C GLY A 51 -24.27 -2.85 -15.18
N PRO A 52 -25.42 -2.45 -14.62
CA PRO A 52 -25.47 -1.48 -13.53
C PRO A 52 -24.62 -1.95 -12.33
N VAL A 53 -23.84 -1.04 -11.76
CA VAL A 53 -22.80 -1.41 -10.78
C VAL A 53 -23.31 -1.32 -9.34
N ILE A 54 -23.07 -2.35 -8.59
CA ILE A 54 -23.09 -2.35 -7.12
C ILE A 54 -21.64 -2.47 -6.65
N ALA A 55 -21.23 -1.64 -5.70
CA ALA A 55 -19.91 -1.72 -5.08
C ALA A 55 -19.99 -2.38 -3.71
N VAL A 56 -18.98 -3.15 -3.34
CA VAL A 56 -18.85 -3.69 -1.98
C VAL A 56 -17.44 -3.47 -1.44
N VAL A 57 -17.36 -3.12 -0.17
CA VAL A 57 -16.15 -3.16 0.67
C VAL A 57 -16.42 -4.09 1.83
N ILE A 58 -15.51 -5.01 2.09
CA ILE A 58 -15.59 -5.96 3.20
C ILE A 58 -14.43 -5.68 4.15
N GLU A 59 -14.74 -5.37 5.41
CA GLU A 59 -13.78 -5.44 6.50
C GLU A 59 -13.57 -6.91 6.84
N GLU A 60 -12.55 -7.49 6.20
CA GLU A 60 -12.30 -8.94 6.27
C GLU A 60 -11.85 -9.33 7.69
N ASP A 61 -12.42 -10.41 8.21
CA ASP A 61 -12.00 -10.97 9.49
C ASP A 61 -10.61 -11.63 9.36
N PRO A 62 -9.59 -11.15 10.10
CA PRO A 62 -8.23 -11.68 10.01
C PRO A 62 -8.10 -13.15 10.41
N GLU A 63 -8.95 -13.66 11.30
CA GLU A 63 -8.92 -15.06 11.74
C GLU A 63 -9.36 -15.99 10.61
N THR A 64 -10.47 -15.66 9.94
CA THR A 64 -11.01 -16.46 8.84
C THR A 64 -10.16 -16.37 7.58
N THR A 65 -9.58 -15.20 7.30
CA THR A 65 -8.71 -14.97 6.14
C THR A 65 -7.26 -15.36 6.39
N ARG A 66 -6.89 -15.71 7.63
CA ARG A 66 -5.52 -16.05 8.05
C ARG A 66 -4.51 -14.93 7.74
N THR A 67 -4.96 -13.69 7.87
CA THR A 67 -4.14 -12.51 7.62
C THR A 67 -3.85 -11.76 8.92
N ARG A 68 -2.96 -10.81 8.84
CA ARG A 68 -2.69 -9.88 9.93
C ARG A 68 -3.71 -8.75 9.90
N GLU A 69 -4.27 -8.40 11.05
CA GLU A 69 -5.10 -7.21 11.19
C GLU A 69 -4.32 -5.94 10.77
N LEU A 70 -5.01 -4.97 10.16
CA LEU A 70 -4.39 -3.68 9.85
C LEU A 70 -3.95 -2.99 11.15
N GLY A 71 -2.74 -2.45 11.15
CA GLY A 71 -2.27 -1.59 12.23
C GLY A 71 -3.13 -0.33 12.37
N ALA A 72 -3.09 0.30 13.54
CA ALA A 72 -4.02 1.37 13.89
C ALA A 72 -3.95 2.57 12.91
N ALA A 73 -2.74 3.00 12.51
CA ALA A 73 -2.59 4.10 11.55
C ALA A 73 -3.07 3.73 10.14
N ALA A 74 -2.77 2.52 9.68
CA ALA A 74 -3.23 2.01 8.38
C ALA A 74 -4.75 1.81 8.36
N ARG A 75 -5.35 1.35 9.46
CA ARG A 75 -6.81 1.25 9.63
C ARG A 75 -7.48 2.62 9.59
N TRP A 76 -6.93 3.63 10.31
CA TRP A 76 -7.39 5.01 10.26
C TRP A 76 -7.41 5.55 8.82
N TRP A 77 -6.35 5.27 8.04
CA TRP A 77 -6.29 5.66 6.63
C TRP A 77 -7.38 4.98 5.81
N TRP A 78 -7.48 3.65 5.89
CA TRP A 78 -8.44 2.85 5.15
C TRP A 78 -9.89 3.30 5.40
N GLN A 79 -10.26 3.56 6.64
CA GLN A 79 -11.60 4.01 7.01
C GLN A 79 -11.98 5.31 6.30
N ARG A 80 -11.06 6.28 6.27
CA ARG A 80 -11.26 7.56 5.58
C ARG A 80 -11.31 7.39 4.06
N SER A 81 -10.49 6.52 3.51
CA SER A 81 -10.49 6.19 2.09
C SER A 81 -11.82 5.57 1.66
N VAL A 82 -12.39 4.67 2.48
CA VAL A 82 -13.72 4.08 2.23
C VAL A 82 -14.81 5.16 2.27
N HIS A 83 -14.73 6.13 3.18
CA HIS A 83 -15.66 7.28 3.18
C HIS A 83 -15.58 8.09 1.89
N GLN A 84 -14.36 8.39 1.42
CA GLN A 84 -14.17 9.14 0.18
C GLN A 84 -14.65 8.33 -1.04
N LEU A 85 -14.35 7.04 -1.09
CA LEU A 85 -14.84 6.15 -2.14
C LEU A 85 -16.37 6.11 -2.19
N LYS A 86 -17.04 6.01 -1.04
CA LYS A 86 -18.51 6.06 -0.95
C LYS A 86 -19.08 7.34 -1.54
N ASN A 87 -18.49 8.50 -1.23
CA ASN A 87 -18.92 9.78 -1.77
C ASN A 87 -18.70 9.86 -3.28
N SER A 88 -17.57 9.37 -3.78
CA SER A 88 -17.25 9.34 -5.21
C SER A 88 -18.21 8.42 -5.97
N LEU A 89 -18.53 7.24 -5.46
CA LEU A 89 -19.49 6.31 -6.06
C LEU A 89 -20.92 6.88 -6.06
N ALA A 90 -21.31 7.56 -4.98
CA ALA A 90 -22.63 8.18 -4.87
C ALA A 90 -22.88 9.25 -5.94
N ALA A 91 -21.85 9.98 -6.37
CA ALA A 91 -21.93 10.94 -7.48
C ALA A 91 -22.35 10.29 -8.82
N HIS A 92 -22.12 8.98 -8.97
CA HIS A 92 -22.51 8.16 -10.12
C HIS A 92 -23.77 7.31 -9.86
N GLY A 93 -24.45 7.51 -8.73
CA GLY A 93 -25.59 6.70 -8.33
C GLY A 93 -25.25 5.25 -7.98
N VAL A 94 -23.97 4.91 -7.79
CA VAL A 94 -23.51 3.57 -7.45
C VAL A 94 -23.60 3.36 -5.94
N PRO A 95 -24.38 2.38 -5.46
CA PRO A 95 -24.44 2.07 -4.04
C PRO A 95 -23.16 1.37 -3.57
N LEU A 96 -22.65 1.75 -2.40
CA LEU A 96 -21.58 1.04 -1.71
C LEU A 96 -22.15 0.24 -0.54
N LEU A 97 -22.04 -1.09 -0.64
CA LEU A 97 -22.35 -2.01 0.44
C LEU A 97 -21.12 -2.15 1.35
N TYR A 98 -21.34 -2.09 2.65
CA TYR A 98 -20.32 -2.37 3.65
C TYR A 98 -20.69 -3.62 4.43
N HIS A 99 -19.78 -4.56 4.53
CA HIS A 99 -19.89 -5.77 5.34
C HIS A 99 -18.62 -5.99 6.17
N SER A 100 -18.74 -6.74 7.25
CA SER A 100 -17.62 -7.25 8.04
C SER A 100 -17.74 -8.77 8.18
N GLY A 101 -16.64 -9.50 7.98
CA GLY A 101 -16.60 -10.95 8.14
C GLY A 101 -15.88 -11.68 7.01
N ASP A 102 -16.33 -12.90 6.73
CA ASP A 102 -15.73 -13.79 5.73
C ASP A 102 -16.26 -13.49 4.31
N PRO A 103 -15.40 -13.09 3.37
CA PRO A 103 -15.80 -12.85 1.98
C PRO A 103 -16.40 -14.07 1.27
N ARG A 104 -16.06 -15.30 1.71
CA ARG A 104 -16.61 -16.55 1.16
C ARG A 104 -18.11 -16.72 1.45
N GLU A 105 -18.60 -16.08 2.49
CA GLU A 105 -20.02 -16.05 2.84
C GLU A 105 -20.70 -14.80 2.26
N ILE A 106 -20.07 -13.65 2.38
CA ILE A 106 -20.63 -12.34 2.02
C ILE A 106 -20.82 -12.19 0.51
N ILE A 107 -19.80 -12.50 -0.30
CA ILE A 107 -19.89 -12.31 -1.76
C ILE A 107 -20.98 -13.18 -2.39
N PRO A 108 -21.09 -14.50 -2.09
CA PRO A 108 -22.19 -15.30 -2.62
C PRO A 108 -23.57 -14.85 -2.14
N ALA A 109 -23.70 -14.36 -0.91
CA ALA A 109 -24.97 -13.84 -0.40
C ALA A 109 -25.43 -12.59 -1.16
N ILE A 110 -24.52 -11.64 -1.44
CA ILE A 110 -24.82 -10.45 -2.26
C ILE A 110 -25.22 -10.86 -3.67
N VAL A 111 -24.52 -11.83 -4.26
CA VAL A 111 -24.83 -12.34 -5.61
C VAL A 111 -26.23 -12.91 -5.68
N GLU A 112 -26.64 -13.71 -4.68
CA GLU A 112 -27.98 -14.31 -4.61
C GLU A 112 -29.06 -13.25 -4.34
N GLU A 113 -28.84 -12.35 -3.39
CA GLU A 113 -29.80 -11.32 -2.98
C GLU A 113 -30.13 -10.36 -4.15
N PHE A 114 -29.12 -9.93 -4.91
CA PHE A 114 -29.31 -8.92 -5.97
C PHE A 114 -29.33 -9.50 -7.39
N GLY A 115 -29.21 -10.82 -7.56
CA GLY A 115 -29.17 -11.43 -8.88
C GLY A 115 -27.98 -10.97 -9.75
N VAL A 116 -26.81 -10.82 -9.13
CA VAL A 116 -25.58 -10.34 -9.78
C VAL A 116 -25.09 -11.34 -10.83
N SER A 117 -24.80 -10.88 -12.04
CA SER A 117 -24.30 -11.71 -13.16
C SER A 117 -22.78 -11.75 -13.29
N ALA A 118 -22.10 -10.74 -12.77
CA ALA A 118 -20.65 -10.62 -12.87
C ALA A 118 -20.04 -10.01 -11.59
N VAL A 119 -18.88 -10.50 -11.18
CA VAL A 119 -18.11 -10.00 -10.04
C VAL A 119 -16.67 -9.71 -10.46
N GLY A 120 -16.18 -8.51 -10.19
CA GLY A 120 -14.83 -8.08 -10.53
C GLY A 120 -14.06 -7.53 -9.35
N TRP A 121 -12.73 -7.74 -9.36
CA TRP A 121 -11.82 -7.20 -8.33
C TRP A 121 -10.39 -7.08 -8.82
N SER A 122 -9.57 -6.26 -8.14
CA SER A 122 -8.12 -6.20 -8.35
C SER A 122 -7.41 -7.34 -7.60
N ARG A 123 -6.36 -7.94 -8.19
CA ARG A 123 -5.63 -9.07 -7.60
C ARG A 123 -4.90 -8.69 -6.34
N ARG A 124 -4.84 -9.67 -5.42
CA ARG A 124 -3.97 -9.65 -4.25
C ARG A 124 -2.87 -10.71 -4.40
N TYR A 125 -1.71 -10.46 -3.78
CA TYR A 125 -0.50 -11.27 -4.02
C TYR A 125 -0.01 -12.01 -2.77
N HIS A 126 -0.49 -11.67 -1.58
CA HIS A 126 -0.24 -12.40 -0.35
C HIS A 126 -0.94 -13.75 -0.38
N GLU A 127 -0.27 -14.84 0.00
CA GLU A 127 -0.74 -16.21 -0.23
C GLU A 127 -2.11 -16.53 0.34
N PRO A 128 -2.45 -16.25 1.62
CA PRO A 128 -3.77 -16.55 2.14
C PRO A 128 -4.88 -15.86 1.37
N LEU A 129 -4.65 -14.63 0.91
CA LEU A 129 -5.63 -13.85 0.15
C LEU A 129 -5.74 -14.31 -1.31
N ARG A 130 -4.67 -14.85 -1.90
CA ARG A 130 -4.74 -15.46 -3.24
C ARG A 130 -5.55 -16.74 -3.23
N GLU A 131 -5.39 -17.58 -2.19
CA GLU A 131 -6.16 -18.79 -1.99
C GLU A 131 -7.64 -18.46 -1.83
N LEU A 132 -7.97 -17.51 -0.95
CA LEU A 132 -9.32 -16.99 -0.75
C LEU A 132 -9.96 -16.49 -2.06
N ASP A 133 -9.23 -15.68 -2.83
CA ASP A 133 -9.69 -15.16 -4.11
C ASP A 133 -9.97 -16.29 -5.13
N ALA A 134 -9.16 -17.35 -5.12
CA ALA A 134 -9.35 -18.51 -5.98
C ALA A 134 -10.58 -19.34 -5.56
N GLU A 135 -10.79 -19.56 -4.26
CA GLU A 135 -11.96 -20.25 -3.71
C GLU A 135 -13.26 -19.50 -4.09
N ILE A 136 -13.31 -18.18 -3.87
CA ILE A 136 -14.48 -17.37 -4.22
C ILE A 136 -14.75 -17.42 -5.72
N LYS A 137 -13.71 -17.31 -6.53
CA LYS A 137 -13.84 -17.38 -7.99
C LYS A 137 -14.43 -18.70 -8.46
N GLN A 138 -14.01 -19.80 -7.85
CA GLN A 138 -14.55 -21.13 -8.15
C GLN A 138 -16.03 -21.23 -7.73
N MET A 139 -16.37 -20.80 -6.49
CA MET A 139 -17.74 -20.82 -5.99
C MET A 139 -18.72 -20.00 -6.85
N LEU A 140 -18.27 -18.86 -7.37
CA LEU A 140 -19.06 -18.00 -8.27
C LEU A 140 -19.26 -18.70 -9.62
N HIS A 141 -18.21 -19.30 -10.17
CA HIS A 141 -18.27 -20.02 -11.43
C HIS A 141 -19.25 -21.21 -11.36
N GLU A 142 -19.26 -21.97 -10.27
CA GLU A 142 -20.19 -23.08 -10.03
C GLU A 142 -21.66 -22.61 -9.97
N ARG A 143 -21.90 -21.32 -9.62
CA ARG A 143 -23.22 -20.67 -9.66
C ARG A 143 -23.57 -20.01 -10.99
N GLY A 144 -22.74 -20.16 -12.01
CA GLY A 144 -22.94 -19.52 -13.32
C GLY A 144 -22.66 -18.02 -13.35
N VAL A 145 -21.98 -17.47 -12.33
CA VAL A 145 -21.62 -16.05 -12.22
C VAL A 145 -20.23 -15.83 -12.83
N THR A 146 -20.09 -14.85 -13.71
CA THR A 146 -18.80 -14.51 -14.29
C THR A 146 -17.92 -13.80 -13.27
N ALA A 147 -16.80 -14.39 -12.88
CA ALA A 147 -15.87 -13.82 -11.92
C ALA A 147 -14.50 -13.54 -12.56
N ARG A 148 -14.00 -12.30 -12.44
CA ARG A 148 -12.73 -11.89 -13.04
C ARG A 148 -11.89 -11.02 -12.11
N SER A 149 -10.57 -11.29 -12.09
CA SER A 149 -9.60 -10.47 -11.36
C SER A 149 -8.62 -9.78 -12.32
N PHE A 150 -8.19 -8.57 -11.94
CA PHE A 150 -7.41 -7.68 -12.79
C PHE A 150 -6.08 -7.30 -12.12
N ALA A 151 -5.06 -7.01 -12.92
CA ALA A 151 -3.87 -6.30 -12.46
C ALA A 151 -4.24 -4.86 -12.07
N GLY A 152 -3.46 -4.22 -11.20
CA GLY A 152 -3.73 -2.82 -10.81
C GLY A 152 -2.97 -2.36 -9.58
N HIS A 153 -2.42 -3.31 -8.81
CA HIS A 153 -1.65 -3.01 -7.59
C HIS A 153 -0.14 -2.93 -7.83
N LEU A 154 0.39 -3.72 -8.78
CA LEU A 154 1.80 -3.78 -9.13
C LEU A 154 2.03 -3.39 -10.60
N LEU A 155 3.22 -2.91 -10.93
CA LEU A 155 3.65 -2.67 -12.32
C LEU A 155 3.83 -3.97 -13.10
N THR A 156 4.29 -5.01 -12.38
CA THR A 156 4.58 -6.32 -12.96
C THR A 156 3.98 -7.42 -12.10
N GLU A 157 3.47 -8.46 -12.75
CA GLU A 157 3.00 -9.64 -12.04
C GLU A 157 4.20 -10.46 -11.53
N PRO A 158 4.19 -10.95 -10.27
CA PRO A 158 5.35 -11.67 -9.70
C PRO A 158 5.77 -12.92 -10.48
N TRP A 159 4.86 -13.56 -11.22
CA TRP A 159 5.16 -14.72 -12.07
C TRP A 159 5.72 -14.37 -13.45
N GLU A 160 5.69 -13.09 -13.85
CA GLU A 160 6.25 -12.63 -15.12
C GLU A 160 7.74 -12.29 -15.00
N VAL A 161 8.18 -11.86 -13.80
CA VAL A 161 9.55 -11.39 -13.56
C VAL A 161 10.40 -12.53 -13.01
N LEU A 162 10.84 -13.41 -13.89
CA LEU A 162 11.67 -14.56 -13.54
C LEU A 162 13.03 -14.50 -14.25
N THR A 163 14.02 -15.20 -13.68
CA THR A 163 15.32 -15.39 -14.32
C THR A 163 15.16 -16.22 -15.60
N GLN A 164 16.17 -16.25 -16.46
CA GLN A 164 16.18 -17.11 -17.65
C GLN A 164 15.96 -18.60 -17.34
N GLN A 165 16.20 -19.02 -16.09
CA GLN A 165 15.98 -20.39 -15.61
C GLN A 165 14.59 -20.60 -14.97
N GLY A 166 13.69 -19.61 -15.06
CA GLY A 166 12.36 -19.65 -14.45
C GLY A 166 12.35 -19.50 -12.93
N LYS A 167 13.45 -19.01 -12.33
CA LYS A 167 13.56 -18.81 -10.88
C LYS A 167 13.28 -17.36 -10.49
N GLN A 168 12.83 -17.16 -9.25
CA GLN A 168 12.66 -15.85 -8.65
C GLN A 168 13.98 -15.09 -8.49
N TYR A 169 13.93 -13.78 -8.61
CA TYR A 169 15.06 -12.92 -8.27
C TYR A 169 15.19 -12.75 -6.76
N LYS A 170 16.44 -12.71 -6.27
CA LYS A 170 16.79 -12.46 -4.87
C LYS A 170 17.63 -11.17 -4.70
N VAL A 171 18.00 -10.53 -5.80
CA VAL A 171 18.82 -9.32 -5.84
C VAL A 171 18.11 -8.29 -6.71
N TYR A 172 18.05 -7.06 -6.22
CA TYR A 172 17.28 -5.98 -6.84
C TYR A 172 17.77 -5.60 -8.25
N THR A 173 19.07 -5.41 -8.44
CA THR A 173 19.59 -4.89 -9.72
C THR A 173 19.19 -5.73 -10.94
N PRO A 174 19.37 -7.07 -10.96
CA PRO A 174 18.90 -7.89 -12.08
C PRO A 174 17.37 -7.95 -12.15
N PHE A 175 16.65 -7.93 -11.01
CA PHE A 175 15.20 -7.84 -11.00
C PHE A 175 14.73 -6.55 -11.69
N ALA A 176 15.23 -5.39 -11.27
CA ALA A 176 14.81 -4.10 -11.78
C ALA A 176 15.03 -3.96 -13.29
N LYS A 177 16.13 -4.54 -13.82
CA LYS A 177 16.39 -4.55 -15.26
C LYS A 177 15.29 -5.31 -16.03
N THR A 178 14.89 -6.48 -15.57
CA THR A 178 13.84 -7.29 -16.21
C THR A 178 12.48 -6.66 -15.98
N ALA A 179 12.18 -6.28 -14.74
CA ALA A 179 10.89 -5.70 -14.36
C ALA A 179 10.59 -4.39 -15.11
N ARG A 180 11.60 -3.53 -15.33
CA ARG A 180 11.43 -2.28 -16.09
C ARG A 180 10.92 -2.54 -17.50
N THR A 181 11.52 -3.48 -18.24
CA THR A 181 11.10 -3.81 -19.60
C THR A 181 9.65 -4.35 -19.63
N ILE A 182 9.30 -5.19 -18.66
CA ILE A 182 7.94 -5.73 -18.54
C ILE A 182 6.96 -4.61 -18.14
N ALA A 183 7.33 -3.76 -17.18
CA ALA A 183 6.53 -2.63 -16.72
C ALA A 183 6.17 -1.67 -17.85
N GLU A 184 7.12 -1.33 -18.74
CA GLU A 184 6.88 -0.48 -19.91
C GLU A 184 5.81 -1.06 -20.83
N VAL A 185 5.84 -2.38 -21.08
CA VAL A 185 4.82 -3.08 -21.88
C VAL A 185 3.47 -3.13 -21.13
N ASN A 186 3.48 -3.46 -19.85
CA ASN A 186 2.27 -3.56 -19.04
C ASN A 186 1.57 -2.21 -18.89
N VAL A 187 2.33 -1.13 -18.67
CA VAL A 187 1.81 0.24 -18.60
C VAL A 187 1.14 0.63 -19.91
N ALA A 188 1.78 0.39 -21.05
CA ALA A 188 1.20 0.69 -22.36
C ALA A 188 -0.10 -0.11 -22.59
N SER A 189 -0.10 -1.41 -22.28
CA SER A 189 -1.28 -2.27 -22.37
C SER A 189 -2.39 -1.84 -21.42
N TYR A 190 -2.05 -1.48 -20.19
CA TYR A 190 -2.98 -1.02 -19.17
C TYR A 190 -3.70 0.26 -19.64
N LEU A 191 -2.95 1.26 -20.11
CA LEU A 191 -3.50 2.52 -20.57
C LEU A 191 -4.38 2.38 -21.82
N ASN A 192 -4.08 1.45 -22.70
CA ASN A 192 -4.91 1.15 -23.88
C ASN A 192 -6.23 0.46 -23.49
N ASN A 193 -6.28 -0.25 -22.38
CA ASN A 193 -7.49 -0.94 -21.89
C ASN A 193 -8.38 -0.04 -21.01
N VAL A 194 -7.80 0.96 -20.39
CA VAL A 194 -8.50 1.99 -19.61
C VAL A 194 -8.77 3.15 -20.56
N ASN A 195 -9.84 3.05 -21.33
CA ASN A 195 -10.37 4.00 -22.30
C ASN A 195 -9.50 5.19 -22.73
N ASP A 196 -9.44 5.39 -24.05
CA ASP A 196 -8.71 6.37 -24.87
C ASP A 196 -8.96 7.86 -24.56
N GLN A 197 -9.60 8.21 -23.47
CA GLN A 197 -9.69 9.58 -23.00
C GLN A 197 -8.50 9.88 -22.10
N ALA A 198 -7.39 10.27 -22.74
CA ALA A 198 -6.28 10.89 -22.03
C ALA A 198 -6.83 12.07 -21.20
N PRO A 199 -6.59 12.09 -19.88
CA PRO A 199 -6.94 13.26 -19.11
C PRO A 199 -6.16 14.44 -19.67
N SER A 200 -6.87 15.50 -20.01
CA SER A 200 -6.22 16.80 -20.13
C SER A 200 -5.53 17.10 -18.81
N PRO A 201 -4.27 17.55 -18.79
CA PRO A 201 -3.54 17.84 -17.55
C PRO A 201 -4.21 18.86 -16.62
N THR A 202 -5.36 19.38 -17.01
CA THR A 202 -6.06 20.50 -16.34
C THR A 202 -7.54 20.23 -16.04
N GLY A 203 -8.07 19.00 -16.28
CA GLY A 203 -9.49 18.69 -16.07
C GLY A 203 -9.73 17.76 -14.88
N HIS A 204 -10.14 18.31 -13.76
CA HIS A 204 -10.37 17.57 -12.50
C HIS A 204 -11.64 16.69 -12.49
N ASP A 205 -12.51 16.74 -13.50
CA ASP A 205 -13.90 16.27 -13.33
C ASP A 205 -14.35 15.06 -14.18
N GLU A 206 -13.55 14.48 -15.10
CA GLU A 206 -14.11 13.59 -16.12
C GLU A 206 -13.46 12.18 -16.26
N LEU A 207 -12.80 11.65 -15.24
CA LEU A 207 -12.09 10.36 -15.36
C LEU A 207 -12.79 9.17 -14.66
N SER A 208 -14.10 9.21 -14.58
CA SER A 208 -14.86 8.03 -14.16
C SER A 208 -14.97 7.02 -15.31
N PRO A 209 -15.08 5.71 -15.00
CA PRO A 209 -15.32 4.70 -16.02
C PRO A 209 -16.48 5.06 -16.93
N ILE A 210 -16.32 4.91 -18.25
CA ILE A 210 -17.40 5.15 -19.19
C ILE A 210 -18.54 4.18 -18.87
N GLY A 211 -19.75 4.74 -18.69
CA GLY A 211 -20.94 3.95 -18.37
C GLY A 211 -21.07 3.55 -16.90
N LEU A 212 -20.24 4.08 -16.01
CA LEU A 212 -20.42 3.85 -14.59
C LEU A 212 -21.76 4.43 -14.13
N ALA A 213 -22.67 3.56 -13.80
CA ALA A 213 -23.99 3.90 -13.28
C ALA A 213 -24.47 2.83 -12.29
N GLY A 214 -25.18 3.27 -11.27
CA GLY A 214 -25.84 2.36 -10.34
C GLY A 214 -27.13 1.80 -10.93
N PRO A 215 -27.72 0.79 -10.26
CA PRO A 215 -28.90 0.05 -10.72
C PRO A 215 -30.22 0.83 -10.59
N GLY A 216 -30.20 2.07 -10.11
CA GLY A 216 -31.39 2.91 -9.94
C GLY A 216 -32.05 2.76 -8.56
N THR A 217 -33.28 3.28 -8.43
CA THR A 217 -34.00 3.39 -7.13
C THR A 217 -34.55 2.07 -6.62
N ASP A 218 -34.60 1.03 -7.42
CA ASP A 218 -35.12 -0.30 -7.04
C ASP A 218 -34.09 -1.14 -6.27
N PHE A 219 -32.88 -0.62 -6.11
CA PHE A 219 -31.82 -1.27 -5.34
C PHE A 219 -31.56 -0.55 -4.01
N PRO A 220 -30.96 -1.25 -3.04
CA PRO A 220 -30.71 -0.65 -1.74
C PRO A 220 -29.82 0.57 -1.84
N ALA A 221 -30.10 1.54 -0.98
CA ALA A 221 -29.19 2.65 -0.77
C ALA A 221 -27.83 2.14 -0.22
N SER A 222 -26.77 2.92 -0.39
CA SER A 222 -25.47 2.61 0.22
C SER A 222 -25.60 2.29 1.72
N SER A 223 -24.91 1.25 2.18
CA SER A 223 -24.86 0.91 3.61
C SER A 223 -24.38 2.10 4.44
N PRO A 224 -24.92 2.33 5.65
CA PRO A 224 -24.24 3.18 6.61
C PRO A 224 -22.85 2.59 6.90
N LEU A 225 -21.84 3.45 6.96
CA LEU A 225 -20.54 3.02 7.46
C LEU A 225 -20.57 3.00 8.99
N PRO A 226 -19.82 2.10 9.64
CA PRO A 226 -19.73 2.06 11.09
C PRO A 226 -19.18 3.36 11.66
N ASP A 227 -19.54 3.65 12.90
CA ASP A 227 -18.80 4.62 13.71
C ASP A 227 -17.58 3.89 14.29
N TRP A 228 -16.46 4.00 13.56
CA TRP A 228 -15.23 3.36 13.96
C TRP A 228 -14.61 4.09 15.16
N ASN A 229 -14.47 3.39 16.27
CA ASN A 229 -13.75 3.90 17.44
C ASN A 229 -12.26 4.05 17.08
N GLU A 230 -11.84 5.29 16.88
CA GLU A 230 -10.44 5.61 16.60
C GLU A 230 -9.66 5.76 17.90
N PRO A 231 -8.40 5.29 17.96
CA PRO A 231 -7.51 5.60 19.07
C PRO A 231 -7.27 7.11 19.18
N ASP A 232 -7.22 7.65 20.40
CA ASP A 232 -7.08 9.10 20.65
C ASP A 232 -5.87 9.73 19.93
N TRP A 233 -4.78 8.98 19.80
CA TRP A 233 -3.55 9.48 19.18
C TRP A 233 -3.66 9.65 17.65
N THR A 234 -4.65 9.05 16.98
CA THR A 234 -4.80 9.17 15.53
C THR A 234 -5.31 10.54 15.08
N HIS A 235 -5.78 11.38 16.01
CA HIS A 235 -6.23 12.74 15.69
C HIS A 235 -5.13 13.60 15.07
N THR A 236 -3.85 13.36 15.40
CA THR A 236 -2.71 14.08 14.80
C THR A 236 -2.53 13.73 13.33
N LEU A 237 -2.83 12.50 12.92
CA LEU A 237 -2.72 12.05 11.52
C LEU A 237 -3.55 12.91 10.56
N ALA A 238 -4.75 13.33 10.99
CA ALA A 238 -5.63 14.17 10.19
C ALA A 238 -5.09 15.59 9.93
N GLN A 239 -4.10 16.04 10.70
CA GLN A 239 -3.42 17.31 10.47
C GLN A 239 -2.39 17.24 9.35
N HIS A 240 -1.90 16.04 9.04
CA HIS A 240 -0.83 15.79 8.06
C HIS A 240 -1.33 15.12 6.77
N TRP A 241 -2.49 14.45 6.80
CA TRP A 241 -2.95 13.60 5.73
C TRP A 241 -4.43 13.79 5.40
N LEU A 242 -4.73 13.73 4.13
CA LEU A 242 -6.07 13.66 3.58
C LEU A 242 -6.16 12.40 2.69
N PRO A 243 -6.67 11.26 3.20
CA PRO A 243 -6.87 10.05 2.39
C PRO A 243 -7.90 10.25 1.28
N GLY A 244 -7.80 9.46 0.23
CA GLY A 244 -8.73 9.44 -0.89
C GLY A 244 -8.11 9.78 -2.25
N GLU A 245 -8.75 9.33 -3.31
CA GLU A 245 -8.25 9.41 -4.68
C GLU A 245 -7.93 10.85 -5.11
N ASN A 246 -8.82 11.81 -4.83
CA ASN A 246 -8.59 13.21 -5.23
C ASN A 246 -7.36 13.82 -4.54
N ALA A 247 -7.12 13.48 -3.29
CA ALA A 247 -5.91 13.92 -2.58
C ALA A 247 -4.65 13.23 -3.13
N ALA A 248 -4.74 11.96 -3.50
CA ALA A 248 -3.66 11.23 -4.16
C ALA A 248 -3.21 11.92 -5.45
N TRP A 249 -4.17 12.30 -6.30
CA TRP A 249 -3.90 13.02 -7.54
C TRP A 249 -3.27 14.39 -7.30
N LYS A 250 -3.80 15.15 -6.34
CA LYS A 250 -3.24 16.45 -5.97
C LYS A 250 -1.78 16.34 -5.53
N ILE A 251 -1.46 15.37 -4.69
CA ILE A 251 -0.07 15.12 -4.23
C ILE A 251 0.82 14.68 -5.40
N ALA A 252 0.32 13.88 -6.33
CA ALA A 252 1.07 13.47 -7.51
C ALA A 252 1.37 14.67 -8.45
N GLU A 253 0.41 15.55 -8.65
CA GLU A 253 0.59 16.78 -9.41
C GLU A 253 1.59 17.73 -8.75
N GLU A 254 1.45 17.97 -7.44
CA GLU A 254 2.40 18.78 -6.66
C GLU A 254 3.83 18.22 -6.76
N PHE A 255 3.96 16.89 -6.72
CA PHE A 255 5.28 16.25 -6.89
C PHE A 255 5.84 16.43 -8.31
N LEU A 256 5.03 16.27 -9.36
CA LEU A 256 5.47 16.51 -10.74
C LEU A 256 5.87 17.99 -10.96
N ASP A 257 5.15 18.93 -10.35
CA ASP A 257 5.49 20.35 -10.40
C ASP A 257 6.79 20.65 -9.64
N GLN A 258 7.02 19.99 -8.52
CA GLN A 258 8.30 20.07 -7.79
C GLN A 258 9.45 19.56 -8.66
N LEU A 259 9.32 18.42 -9.35
CA LEU A 259 10.32 17.90 -10.27
C LEU A 259 10.57 18.85 -11.45
N ALA A 260 9.50 19.45 -11.99
CA ALA A 260 9.63 20.46 -13.04
C ALA A 260 10.31 21.73 -12.55
N ALA A 261 10.05 22.17 -11.33
CA ALA A 261 10.76 23.30 -10.70
C ALA A 261 12.24 22.97 -10.45
N ALA A 262 12.56 21.74 -10.04
CA ALA A 262 13.93 21.27 -9.89
C ALA A 262 14.71 21.33 -11.21
N ALA A 263 14.10 20.88 -12.32
CA ALA A 263 14.72 20.99 -13.65
C ALA A 263 15.06 22.44 -14.04
N ARG A 264 14.31 23.43 -13.51
CA ARG A 264 14.59 24.86 -13.65
C ARG A 264 15.49 25.43 -12.55
N LYS A 265 16.05 24.58 -11.66
CA LYS A 265 16.87 24.95 -10.50
C LYS A 265 16.14 25.81 -9.45
N GLN A 266 14.83 25.66 -9.33
CA GLN A 266 13.96 26.40 -8.41
C GLN A 266 13.51 25.57 -7.20
N ALA A 267 13.81 24.26 -7.20
CA ALA A 267 13.47 23.32 -6.14
C ALA A 267 14.60 22.28 -5.97
N PRO A 268 14.59 21.48 -4.88
CA PRO A 268 15.50 20.36 -4.72
C PRO A 268 15.29 19.27 -5.78
N HIS A 269 16.39 18.68 -6.28
CA HIS A 269 16.35 17.53 -7.18
C HIS A 269 16.01 16.25 -6.43
N TYR A 270 15.07 15.47 -6.93
CA TYR A 270 14.69 14.21 -6.29
C TYR A 270 15.87 13.22 -6.18
N ALA A 271 16.58 12.98 -7.26
CA ALA A 271 17.71 12.05 -7.30
C ALA A 271 18.82 12.39 -6.30
N ALA A 272 19.14 13.68 -6.16
CA ALA A 272 20.23 14.15 -5.31
C ALA A 272 19.80 14.42 -3.86
N ASP A 273 18.56 14.85 -3.65
CA ASP A 273 18.12 15.44 -2.39
C ASP A 273 17.10 14.58 -1.62
N ARG A 274 16.57 13.51 -2.20
CA ARG A 274 15.57 12.64 -1.55
C ARG A 274 16.03 12.02 -0.23
N ASP A 275 17.34 11.93 0.00
CA ASP A 275 17.93 11.47 1.24
C ASP A 275 18.14 12.58 2.27
N ARG A 276 18.01 13.85 1.88
CA ARG A 276 18.20 15.01 2.73
C ARG A 276 16.99 15.24 3.62
N LEU A 277 17.22 15.20 4.94
CA LEU A 277 16.18 15.35 5.96
C LEU A 277 15.71 16.81 6.11
N ASP A 278 16.57 17.76 5.78
CA ASP A 278 16.30 19.20 5.85
C ASP A 278 15.63 19.76 4.58
N LYS A 279 15.27 18.87 3.62
CA LYS A 279 14.63 19.24 2.35
C LYS A 279 13.35 18.45 2.14
N GLN A 280 12.33 19.09 1.61
CA GLN A 280 11.11 18.42 1.16
C GLN A 280 11.32 17.96 -0.29
N ALA A 281 11.90 16.76 -0.46
CA ALA A 281 12.24 16.21 -1.77
C ALA A 281 11.57 14.86 -2.07
N THR A 282 10.72 14.36 -1.18
CA THR A 282 10.01 13.08 -1.35
C THR A 282 8.60 13.28 -1.91
N SER A 283 8.07 12.25 -2.58
CA SER A 283 6.75 12.32 -3.24
C SER A 283 5.56 12.27 -2.28
N ARG A 284 5.72 11.71 -1.07
CA ARG A 284 4.64 11.45 -0.11
C ARG A 284 3.49 10.58 -0.65
N LEU A 285 3.73 9.77 -1.69
CA LEU A 285 2.71 8.94 -2.36
C LEU A 285 2.55 7.54 -1.77
N SER A 286 3.41 7.13 -0.82
CA SER A 286 3.42 5.75 -0.32
C SER A 286 2.08 5.29 0.30
N PRO A 287 1.34 6.08 1.10
CA PRO A 287 0.04 5.64 1.61
C PRO A 287 -1.01 5.47 0.50
N TYR A 288 -1.04 6.39 -0.44
CA TYR A 288 -1.98 6.34 -1.58
C TYR A 288 -1.72 5.14 -2.49
N LEU A 289 -0.45 4.77 -2.69
CA LEU A 289 -0.06 3.55 -3.40
C LEU A 289 -0.38 2.28 -2.61
N ARG A 290 -0.29 2.35 -1.27
CA ARG A 290 -0.63 1.22 -0.39
C ARG A 290 -2.09 0.84 -0.50
N PHE A 291 -2.99 1.81 -0.50
CA PHE A 291 -4.43 1.60 -0.59
C PHE A 291 -5.00 1.72 -2.01
N GLY A 292 -4.11 1.86 -3.00
CA GLY A 292 -4.48 1.91 -4.40
C GLY A 292 -5.38 3.08 -4.77
N GLU A 293 -5.26 4.21 -4.07
CA GLU A 293 -5.98 5.46 -4.34
C GLU A 293 -5.43 6.20 -5.56
N ILE A 294 -4.28 5.77 -6.08
CA ILE A 294 -3.70 6.20 -7.34
C ILE A 294 -3.17 4.99 -8.11
N SER A 295 -3.38 4.99 -9.43
CA SER A 295 -2.86 3.95 -10.31
C SER A 295 -1.35 4.05 -10.45
N ILE A 296 -0.62 2.99 -10.07
CA ILE A 296 0.83 2.93 -10.25
C ILE A 296 1.22 2.97 -11.74
N HIS A 297 0.38 2.42 -12.63
CA HIS A 297 0.61 2.44 -14.07
C HIS A 297 0.47 3.86 -14.64
N ARG A 298 -0.57 4.58 -14.22
CA ARG A 298 -0.75 5.97 -14.62
C ARG A 298 0.37 6.87 -14.09
N LEU A 299 0.76 6.68 -12.83
CA LEU A 299 1.87 7.43 -12.24
C LEU A 299 3.19 7.19 -12.99
N TRP A 300 3.47 5.94 -13.36
CA TRP A 300 4.62 5.60 -14.20
C TRP A 300 4.58 6.33 -15.53
N ALA A 301 3.44 6.29 -16.22
CA ALA A 301 3.26 6.93 -17.52
C ALA A 301 3.45 8.45 -17.44
N LEU A 302 2.85 9.11 -16.44
CA LEU A 302 2.98 10.57 -16.26
C LEU A 302 4.43 11.02 -16.04
N VAL A 303 5.17 10.26 -15.21
CA VAL A 303 6.60 10.55 -14.97
C VAL A 303 7.43 10.31 -16.22
N THR A 304 7.15 9.25 -16.97
CA THR A 304 7.84 8.95 -18.24
C THR A 304 7.56 10.02 -19.28
N GLU A 305 6.31 10.39 -19.49
CA GLU A 305 5.91 11.46 -20.43
C GLU A 305 6.54 12.82 -20.07
N ALA A 306 6.51 13.18 -18.77
CA ALA A 306 7.14 14.41 -18.31
C ALA A 306 8.65 14.42 -18.52
N SER A 307 9.32 13.27 -18.43
CA SER A 307 10.74 13.11 -18.76
C SER A 307 11.00 13.21 -20.25
N ASP A 308 10.23 12.50 -21.08
CA ASP A 308 10.39 12.44 -22.54
C ASP A 308 10.14 13.81 -23.20
N THR A 309 9.22 14.59 -22.64
CA THR A 309 8.95 15.98 -23.08
C THR A 309 9.94 17.00 -22.53
N GLY A 310 10.90 16.57 -21.69
CA GLY A 310 11.89 17.46 -21.06
C GLY A 310 11.31 18.38 -19.98
N ARG A 311 10.08 18.13 -19.50
CA ARG A 311 9.46 18.87 -18.40
C ARG A 311 10.20 18.64 -17.08
N ILE A 312 10.71 17.42 -16.86
CA ILE A 312 11.47 17.02 -15.67
C ILE A 312 12.83 16.43 -16.07
N ALA A 313 13.78 16.43 -15.15
CA ALA A 313 15.10 15.84 -15.38
C ALA A 313 15.01 14.31 -15.45
N GLY A 314 15.66 13.70 -16.45
CA GLY A 314 15.66 12.24 -16.62
C GLY A 314 16.27 11.48 -15.43
N GLU A 315 17.22 12.09 -14.71
CA GLU A 315 17.79 11.51 -13.49
C GLU A 315 16.75 11.42 -12.36
N ASP A 316 15.95 12.49 -12.18
CA ASP A 316 14.88 12.52 -11.17
C ASP A 316 13.77 11.52 -11.51
N ALA A 317 13.36 11.47 -12.79
CA ALA A 317 12.41 10.47 -13.28
C ALA A 317 12.90 9.05 -13.03
N SER A 318 14.11 8.73 -13.46
CA SER A 318 14.71 7.40 -13.29
C SER A 318 14.83 7.01 -11.83
N ALA A 319 15.22 7.93 -10.95
CA ALA A 319 15.33 7.70 -9.53
C ALA A 319 13.94 7.37 -8.91
N PHE A 320 12.90 8.13 -9.27
CA PHE A 320 11.55 7.88 -8.77
C PHE A 320 10.96 6.57 -9.29
N LEU A 321 11.08 6.28 -10.59
CA LEU A 321 10.62 5.03 -11.18
C LEU A 321 11.33 3.80 -10.57
N ASN A 322 12.59 3.94 -10.16
CA ASN A 322 13.29 2.90 -9.41
C ASN A 322 12.66 2.62 -8.04
N GLU A 323 12.12 3.63 -7.34
CA GLU A 323 11.43 3.39 -6.07
C GLU A 323 10.13 2.61 -6.27
N LEU A 324 9.41 2.83 -7.36
CA LEU A 324 8.24 2.02 -7.71
C LEU A 324 8.64 0.56 -8.00
N LEU A 325 9.79 0.33 -8.64
CA LEU A 325 10.33 -1.02 -8.86
C LEU A 325 10.82 -1.68 -7.56
N TRP A 326 11.32 -0.92 -6.58
CA TRP A 326 11.64 -1.45 -5.25
C TRP A 326 10.39 -1.95 -4.53
N ARG A 327 9.26 -1.25 -4.66
CA ARG A 327 7.96 -1.70 -4.15
C ARG A 327 7.56 -3.01 -4.82
N ASP A 328 7.62 -3.10 -6.15
CA ASP A 328 7.33 -4.34 -6.88
C ASP A 328 8.27 -5.49 -6.47
N PHE A 329 9.55 -5.21 -6.22
CA PHE A 329 10.49 -6.21 -5.74
C PHE A 329 10.12 -6.76 -4.37
N ALA A 330 9.71 -5.93 -3.43
CA ALA A 330 9.24 -6.39 -2.13
C ALA A 330 8.01 -7.30 -2.26
N TRP A 331 7.03 -6.95 -3.12
CA TRP A 331 5.87 -7.77 -3.41
C TRP A 331 6.21 -9.06 -4.16
N HIS A 332 7.16 -9.03 -5.09
CA HIS A 332 7.72 -10.21 -5.71
C HIS A 332 8.32 -11.16 -4.66
N ARG A 333 9.04 -10.61 -3.67
CA ARG A 333 9.60 -11.43 -2.58
C ARG A 333 8.50 -12.01 -1.70
N LEU A 334 7.49 -11.24 -1.30
CA LEU A 334 6.34 -11.74 -0.53
C LEU A 334 5.59 -12.85 -1.26
N TYR A 335 5.36 -12.70 -2.57
CA TYR A 335 4.69 -13.72 -3.38
C TYR A 335 5.39 -15.08 -3.32
N HIS A 336 6.72 -15.09 -3.36
CA HIS A 336 7.53 -16.30 -3.32
C HIS A 336 7.95 -16.74 -1.91
N LEU A 337 7.79 -15.88 -0.92
CA LEU A 337 8.12 -16.11 0.50
C LEU A 337 6.95 -15.64 1.37
N PRO A 338 5.85 -16.40 1.45
CA PRO A 338 4.63 -15.99 2.18
C PRO A 338 4.87 -15.65 3.65
N GLU A 339 5.86 -16.30 4.26
CA GLU A 339 6.26 -16.09 5.67
C GLU A 339 7.27 -14.94 5.86
N LEU A 340 7.40 -14.03 4.89
CA LEU A 340 8.37 -12.93 4.92
C LEU A 340 8.31 -12.09 6.21
N HIS A 341 7.13 -11.93 6.80
CA HIS A 341 6.91 -11.17 8.04
C HIS A 341 7.26 -11.96 9.32
N ARG A 342 7.54 -13.27 9.23
CA ARG A 342 7.78 -14.15 10.39
C ARG A 342 9.15 -14.80 10.41
N ARG A 343 9.71 -15.11 9.24
CA ARG A 343 10.95 -15.88 9.09
C ARG A 343 12.07 -15.07 8.47
N ASN A 344 13.27 -15.30 8.95
CA ASN A 344 14.46 -14.73 8.32
C ASN A 344 14.65 -15.32 6.92
N VAL A 345 14.85 -14.48 5.91
CA VAL A 345 15.17 -14.93 4.55
C VAL A 345 16.50 -15.69 4.53
N ARG A 346 17.48 -15.19 5.29
CA ARG A 346 18.78 -15.84 5.50
C ARG A 346 18.73 -16.61 6.82
N GLN A 347 18.46 -17.91 6.72
CA GLN A 347 18.23 -18.80 7.87
C GLN A 347 19.35 -18.84 8.91
N GLN A 348 20.61 -18.53 8.53
CA GLN A 348 21.70 -18.42 9.49
C GLN A 348 21.43 -17.41 10.60
N PHE A 349 20.60 -16.41 10.35
CA PHE A 349 20.17 -15.42 11.34
C PHE A 349 19.12 -15.95 12.33
N ASP A 350 18.60 -17.16 12.17
CA ASP A 350 17.77 -17.80 13.19
C ASP A 350 18.57 -18.10 14.47
N HIS A 351 19.91 -18.11 14.38
CA HIS A 351 20.84 -18.28 15.49
C HIS A 351 21.51 -16.98 15.93
N PHE A 352 21.11 -15.83 15.34
CA PHE A 352 21.66 -14.54 15.75
C PHE A 352 21.11 -14.15 17.13
N ASP A 353 21.97 -13.71 18.02
CA ASP A 353 21.65 -13.37 19.41
C ASP A 353 20.87 -12.03 19.50
N TRP A 354 19.62 -12.06 19.04
CA TRP A 354 18.68 -10.96 19.25
C TRP A 354 17.81 -11.22 20.47
N HIS A 355 17.59 -10.18 21.26
CA HIS A 355 16.59 -10.21 22.31
C HIS A 355 15.18 -10.30 21.69
N TRP A 356 14.41 -11.29 22.19
CA TRP A 356 13.03 -11.52 21.81
C TRP A 356 12.15 -11.64 23.06
N ASP A 357 11.04 -10.90 23.12
CA ASP A 357 10.01 -11.02 24.15
C ASP A 357 8.66 -11.36 23.51
N GLU A 358 8.21 -12.59 23.74
CA GLU A 358 6.94 -13.09 23.19
C GLU A 358 5.72 -12.31 23.71
N THR A 359 5.75 -11.92 25.00
CA THR A 359 4.66 -11.15 25.61
C THR A 359 4.53 -9.77 24.98
N GLU A 360 5.65 -9.10 24.72
CA GLU A 360 5.65 -7.80 24.05
C GLU A 360 5.21 -7.93 22.58
N ALA A 361 5.62 -8.99 21.88
CA ALA A 361 5.19 -9.28 20.53
C ALA A 361 3.67 -9.48 20.44
N GLN A 362 3.07 -10.16 21.42
CA GLN A 362 1.62 -10.33 21.53
C GLN A 362 0.90 -9.02 21.87
N ARG A 363 1.49 -8.20 22.77
CA ARG A 363 0.93 -6.90 23.15
C ARG A 363 0.84 -5.96 21.94
N LEU A 364 1.85 -5.89 21.10
CA LEU A 364 1.85 -5.05 19.90
C LEU A 364 0.77 -5.46 18.89
N SER A 365 0.36 -6.73 18.91
CA SER A 365 -0.75 -7.20 18.05
C SER A 365 -2.14 -6.89 18.60
N THR A 366 -2.28 -6.59 19.91
CA THR A 366 -3.58 -6.49 20.58
C THR A 366 -3.88 -5.14 21.22
N THR A 367 -2.89 -4.29 21.46
CA THR A 367 -3.11 -3.01 22.16
C THR A 367 -3.00 -1.81 21.23
N ARG A 368 -4.15 -1.17 21.01
CA ARG A 368 -4.28 0.14 20.35
C ARG A 368 -4.06 1.31 21.34
N ARG A 369 -3.27 1.12 22.39
CA ARG A 369 -3.04 2.16 23.41
C ARG A 369 -1.82 3.02 23.03
N ASP A 370 -1.89 4.31 23.36
CA ASP A 370 -0.74 5.21 23.28
C ASP A 370 0.40 4.63 24.12
N PRO A 371 1.54 4.24 23.52
CA PRO A 371 2.65 3.69 24.25
C PRO A 371 3.25 4.67 25.26
N ARG A 372 3.07 5.98 25.06
CA ARG A 372 3.48 7.03 25.99
C ARG A 372 2.58 7.06 27.23
N CYS A 373 1.31 6.68 27.11
CA CYS A 373 0.38 6.60 28.26
C CYS A 373 0.64 5.37 29.13
N ALA A 374 1.25 4.30 28.60
CA ALA A 374 1.61 3.13 29.38
C ALA A 374 2.80 3.41 30.35
N GLU A 375 3.56 4.45 30.08
CA GLU A 375 4.76 4.84 30.86
C GLU A 375 4.47 5.87 31.96
N ALA A 376 3.29 6.46 31.96
CA ALA A 376 2.83 7.39 33.00
C ALA A 376 2.36 6.70 34.30
N THR A 377 2.28 5.36 34.31
CA THR A 377 2.07 4.60 35.53
C THR A 377 3.43 4.28 36.17
N GLU A 378 3.55 4.54 37.45
CA GLU A 378 4.76 4.50 38.29
C GLU A 378 5.57 3.17 38.29
N ASP A 379 5.17 2.17 37.52
CA ASP A 379 5.89 0.91 37.33
C ASP A 379 6.61 0.89 35.99
N LEU A 380 7.80 1.50 35.92
CA LEU A 380 8.76 1.22 34.84
C LEU A 380 9.06 -0.28 34.84
N PRO A 381 9.03 -0.95 33.67
CA PRO A 381 9.39 -2.35 33.58
C PRO A 381 10.77 -2.57 34.17
N THR A 382 10.87 -3.48 35.13
CA THR A 382 12.17 -3.86 35.78
C THR A 382 13.09 -4.65 34.84
N ASP A 383 12.58 -5.03 33.67
CA ASP A 383 13.29 -5.73 32.61
C ASP A 383 14.03 -4.72 31.71
N ASP A 384 15.32 -4.91 31.54
CA ASP A 384 16.16 -4.03 30.72
C ASP A 384 15.70 -3.97 29.25
N PHE A 385 15.18 -5.07 28.70
CA PHE A 385 14.60 -5.12 27.36
C PHE A 385 13.43 -4.13 27.22
N ARG A 386 12.45 -4.20 28.11
CA ARG A 386 11.24 -3.37 28.03
C ARG A 386 11.58 -1.90 28.19
N ARG A 387 12.46 -1.55 29.10
CA ARG A 387 12.93 -0.19 29.31
C ARG A 387 13.58 0.38 28.04
N VAL A 388 14.48 -0.38 27.43
CA VAL A 388 15.20 0.04 26.22
C VAL A 388 14.27 0.13 25.01
N PHE A 389 13.37 -0.83 24.85
CA PHE A 389 12.41 -0.85 23.75
C PHE A 389 11.35 0.27 23.88
N SER A 390 10.87 0.55 25.10
CA SER A 390 9.97 1.69 25.37
C SER A 390 10.65 3.02 25.07
N ALA A 391 11.87 3.22 25.49
CA ALA A 391 12.63 4.43 25.19
C ALA A 391 12.84 4.61 23.67
N TRP A 392 13.08 3.52 22.93
CA TRP A 392 13.16 3.57 21.46
C TRP A 392 11.83 3.98 20.84
N ARG A 393 10.70 3.38 21.24
CA ARG A 393 9.36 3.74 20.77
C ARG A 393 9.01 5.20 21.05
N ALA A 394 9.36 5.69 22.24
CA ALA A 394 9.08 7.05 22.68
C ALA A 394 10.00 8.12 22.06
N GLY A 395 11.05 7.73 21.32
CA GLY A 395 12.06 8.68 20.84
C GLY A 395 12.83 9.35 21.97
N GLN A 396 13.31 8.53 22.93
CA GLN A 396 14.04 8.92 24.14
C GLN A 396 15.35 8.12 24.32
N THR A 397 15.97 7.75 23.21
CA THR A 397 17.19 6.94 23.22
C THR A 397 18.46 7.73 23.53
N GLY A 398 18.40 9.05 23.49
CA GLY A 398 19.58 9.92 23.54
C GLY A 398 20.38 9.93 22.23
N ILE A 399 19.85 9.35 21.15
CA ILE A 399 20.43 9.33 19.81
C ILE A 399 19.55 10.18 18.88
N ALA A 400 19.95 11.42 18.68
CA ALA A 400 19.09 12.50 18.19
C ALA A 400 18.33 12.22 16.89
N VAL A 401 18.96 11.59 15.89
CA VAL A 401 18.26 11.27 14.62
C VAL A 401 17.30 10.10 14.76
N VAL A 402 17.56 9.18 15.70
CA VAL A 402 16.65 8.07 16.02
C VAL A 402 15.42 8.63 16.74
N ASP A 403 15.64 9.46 17.75
CA ASP A 403 14.59 10.08 18.53
C ASP A 403 13.69 10.98 17.66
N ALA A 404 14.30 11.77 16.78
CA ALA A 404 13.58 12.58 15.81
C ALA A 404 12.68 11.73 14.90
N GLY A 405 13.21 10.62 14.37
CA GLY A 405 12.44 9.72 13.52
C GLY A 405 11.27 9.05 14.23
N MET A 406 11.47 8.59 15.47
CA MET A 406 10.39 7.95 16.22
C MET A 406 9.28 8.94 16.61
N ARG A 407 9.64 10.20 16.88
CA ARG A 407 8.66 11.26 17.15
C ARG A 407 7.93 11.71 15.89
N GLU A 408 8.63 11.83 14.73
CA GLU A 408 7.99 12.03 13.43
C GLU A 408 6.96 10.93 13.15
N LEU A 409 7.36 9.66 13.31
CA LEU A 409 6.47 8.52 13.12
C LEU A 409 5.19 8.63 13.97
N TRP A 410 5.35 8.94 15.25
CA TRP A 410 4.24 9.03 16.18
C TRP A 410 3.27 10.16 15.86
N GLU A 411 3.79 11.32 15.49
CA GLU A 411 3.01 12.52 15.18
C GLU A 411 2.30 12.42 13.83
N THR A 412 3.01 11.88 12.82
CA THR A 412 2.56 11.99 11.42
C THR A 412 2.12 10.66 10.81
N GLY A 413 2.35 9.53 11.48
CA GLY A 413 2.13 8.20 10.90
C GLY A 413 3.08 7.86 9.74
N THR A 414 4.16 8.61 9.58
CA THR A 414 5.19 8.37 8.56
C THR A 414 6.58 8.65 9.12
N MET A 415 7.60 8.26 8.40
CA MET A 415 9.00 8.56 8.70
C MET A 415 9.77 8.62 7.40
N HIS A 416 10.65 9.61 7.30
CA HIS A 416 11.53 9.74 6.13
C HIS A 416 12.32 8.46 5.86
N ASN A 417 12.38 7.98 4.61
CA ASN A 417 12.98 6.68 4.27
C ASN A 417 14.41 6.50 4.82
N ARG A 418 15.26 7.52 4.71
CA ARG A 418 16.62 7.48 5.26
C ARG A 418 16.62 7.26 6.78
N VAL A 419 15.68 7.84 7.49
CA VAL A 419 15.55 7.71 8.94
C VAL A 419 15.04 6.31 9.31
N ARG A 420 14.06 5.75 8.56
CA ARG A 420 13.61 4.34 8.74
C ARG A 420 14.80 3.37 8.75
N MET A 421 15.74 3.54 7.81
CA MET A 421 16.95 2.69 7.74
C MET A 421 17.85 2.83 8.97
N VAL A 422 18.03 4.06 9.46
CA VAL A 422 18.88 4.34 10.64
C VAL A 422 18.24 3.79 11.91
N VAL A 423 16.94 4.05 12.10
CA VAL A 423 16.15 3.62 13.25
C VAL A 423 16.09 2.08 13.34
N ALA A 424 15.85 1.41 12.19
CA ALA A 424 15.82 -0.05 12.13
C ALA A 424 17.21 -0.67 12.38
N SER A 425 18.27 -0.09 11.81
CA SER A 425 19.64 -0.52 12.08
C SER A 425 20.02 -0.31 13.54
N PHE A 426 19.62 0.80 14.15
CA PHE A 426 19.89 1.06 15.57
C PHE A 426 19.21 0.04 16.47
N LEU A 427 17.92 -0.23 16.26
CA LEU A 427 17.19 -1.24 17.02
C LEU A 427 17.86 -2.61 16.94
N THR A 428 18.11 -3.07 15.71
CA THR A 428 18.53 -4.46 15.48
C THR A 428 20.02 -4.74 15.78
N LYS A 429 20.86 -3.69 15.75
CA LYS A 429 22.32 -3.86 15.82
C LYS A 429 22.96 -3.14 17.00
N ASN A 430 22.46 -1.98 17.40
CA ASN A 430 22.98 -1.28 18.57
C ASN A 430 22.24 -1.69 19.85
N LEU A 431 20.94 -1.92 19.78
CA LEU A 431 20.15 -2.39 20.92
C LEU A 431 20.01 -3.92 20.96
N GLY A 432 20.38 -4.64 19.89
CA GLY A 432 20.30 -6.10 19.82
C GLY A 432 18.87 -6.66 19.90
N ILE A 433 17.87 -5.88 19.53
CA ILE A 433 16.45 -6.28 19.58
C ILE A 433 16.05 -6.89 18.24
N HIS A 434 15.29 -8.00 18.29
CA HIS A 434 14.85 -8.70 17.09
C HIS A 434 14.00 -7.79 16.18
N TRP A 435 14.28 -7.83 14.88
CA TRP A 435 13.65 -6.97 13.87
C TRP A 435 12.10 -7.03 13.85
N ARG A 436 11.50 -8.16 14.22
CA ARG A 436 10.03 -8.32 14.27
C ARG A 436 9.36 -7.41 15.29
N HIS A 437 10.03 -7.03 16.38
CA HIS A 437 9.49 -6.05 17.32
C HIS A 437 9.38 -4.66 16.69
N GLY A 438 10.41 -4.24 15.98
CA GLY A 438 10.38 -2.97 15.25
C GLY A 438 9.42 -2.99 14.06
N GLU A 439 9.37 -4.10 13.33
CA GLU A 439 8.44 -4.32 12.22
C GLU A 439 6.99 -4.23 12.71
N ALA A 440 6.66 -4.86 13.83
CA ALA A 440 5.33 -4.82 14.43
C ALA A 440 4.96 -3.41 14.89
N TRP A 441 5.90 -2.67 15.47
CA TRP A 441 5.70 -1.28 15.83
C TRP A 441 5.41 -0.40 14.60
N PHE A 442 6.18 -0.56 13.52
CA PHE A 442 5.96 0.16 12.25
C PHE A 442 4.64 -0.24 11.59
N TRP A 443 4.27 -1.52 11.68
CA TRP A 443 2.98 -2.00 11.20
C TRP A 443 1.80 -1.26 11.84
N ASP A 444 1.88 -1.00 13.15
CA ASP A 444 0.82 -0.34 13.88
C ASP A 444 0.80 1.18 13.70
N THR A 445 1.97 1.81 13.53
CA THR A 445 2.11 3.27 13.56
C THR A 445 2.27 3.93 12.19
N LEU A 446 2.58 3.19 11.13
CA LEU A 446 2.70 3.73 9.78
C LEU A 446 1.36 3.73 9.05
N VAL A 447 1.00 4.87 8.46
CA VAL A 447 -0.16 4.98 7.54
C VAL A 447 0.07 4.23 6.23
N ASP A 448 1.32 4.01 5.84
CA ASP A 448 1.73 3.27 4.65
C ASP A 448 2.21 1.84 4.93
N ALA A 449 1.87 1.28 6.11
CA ALA A 449 2.26 -0.09 6.46
C ALA A 449 1.79 -1.10 5.39
N ASP A 450 2.75 -1.82 4.80
CA ASP A 450 2.57 -2.68 3.64
C ASP A 450 3.09 -4.09 3.96
N PRO A 451 2.33 -5.16 3.69
CA PRO A 451 2.71 -6.53 4.09
C PRO A 451 3.97 -7.05 3.39
N ALA A 452 4.37 -6.44 2.28
CA ALA A 452 5.60 -6.78 1.58
C ALA A 452 6.75 -5.84 1.98
N SER A 453 6.54 -4.53 1.82
CA SER A 453 7.60 -3.53 1.98
C SER A 453 8.09 -3.41 3.42
N ASN A 454 7.19 -3.50 4.42
CA ASN A 454 7.57 -3.36 5.82
C ASN A 454 8.51 -4.49 6.26
N PRO A 455 8.15 -5.77 6.22
CA PRO A 455 9.05 -6.85 6.63
C PRO A 455 10.28 -6.98 5.72
N PHE A 456 10.17 -6.70 4.42
CA PHE A 456 11.29 -6.71 3.50
C PHE A 456 12.38 -5.72 3.92
N ASN A 457 12.01 -4.46 4.19
CA ASN A 457 12.97 -3.42 4.56
C ASN A 457 13.51 -3.62 5.98
N TRP A 458 12.71 -4.12 6.92
CA TRP A 458 13.19 -4.48 8.24
C TRP A 458 14.26 -5.57 8.20
N GLN A 459 14.06 -6.63 7.42
CA GLN A 459 15.04 -7.69 7.24
C GLN A 459 16.29 -7.21 6.49
N TRP A 460 16.11 -6.33 5.49
CA TRP A 460 17.24 -5.70 4.83
C TRP A 460 18.08 -4.88 5.82
N ALA A 461 17.47 -4.04 6.64
CA ALA A 461 18.15 -3.24 7.66
C ALA A 461 18.80 -4.11 8.73
N ALA A 462 18.16 -5.21 9.16
CA ALA A 462 18.69 -6.18 10.11
C ALA A 462 19.87 -6.99 9.55
N GLY A 463 19.93 -7.17 8.23
CA GLY A 463 20.98 -7.95 7.57
C GLY A 463 20.58 -9.39 7.26
N CYS A 464 19.39 -9.83 7.67
CA CYS A 464 18.87 -11.19 7.45
C CYS A 464 18.00 -11.31 6.19
N GLY A 465 17.74 -10.20 5.47
CA GLY A 465 16.94 -10.17 4.27
C GLY A 465 17.72 -10.39 2.98
N ASP A 466 16.99 -10.33 1.86
CA ASP A 466 17.54 -10.32 0.51
C ASP A 466 18.28 -8.99 0.25
N ASP A 467 19.25 -9.01 -0.64
CA ASP A 467 20.08 -7.86 -1.04
C ASP A 467 20.82 -7.16 0.12
N ALA A 468 20.83 -7.76 1.31
CA ALA A 468 21.54 -7.26 2.48
C ALA A 468 23.05 -7.60 2.47
N ALA A 469 23.47 -8.50 1.57
CA ALA A 469 24.86 -8.87 1.35
C ALA A 469 25.55 -7.90 0.36
N PRO A 470 26.92 -7.86 0.31
CA PRO A 470 27.83 -8.72 1.05
C PRO A 470 28.20 -8.21 2.44
N TYR A 471 27.69 -7.06 2.88
CA TYR A 471 28.15 -6.43 4.13
C TYR A 471 27.05 -6.40 5.19
N PHE A 472 27.40 -6.78 6.42
CA PHE A 472 26.59 -6.51 7.59
C PHE A 472 26.70 -5.01 7.93
N ARG A 473 25.87 -4.20 7.27
CA ARG A 473 25.96 -2.73 7.31
C ARG A 473 25.33 -2.19 8.59
N ILE A 474 26.14 -1.55 9.43
CA ILE A 474 25.68 -0.84 10.62
C ILE A 474 25.73 0.67 10.31
N PHE A 475 24.57 1.32 10.31
CA PHE A 475 24.49 2.76 10.12
C PHE A 475 24.88 3.46 11.42
N ASN A 476 25.94 4.28 11.40
CA ASN A 476 26.26 5.13 12.54
C ASN A 476 25.33 6.34 12.55
N PRO A 477 24.43 6.52 13.53
CA PRO A 477 23.41 7.56 13.53
C PRO A 477 23.99 8.98 13.45
N ASP A 478 25.09 9.27 14.13
CA ASP A 478 25.73 10.60 14.13
C ASP A 478 26.29 10.94 12.74
N SER A 479 26.90 9.96 12.06
CA SER A 479 27.42 10.16 10.70
C SER A 479 26.29 10.35 9.71
N GLN A 480 25.16 9.65 9.89
CA GLN A 480 23.96 9.82 9.04
C GLN A 480 23.34 11.21 9.26
N ALA A 481 23.19 11.63 10.52
CA ALA A 481 22.72 12.98 10.86
C ALA A 481 23.58 14.07 10.21
N LYS A 482 24.91 14.02 10.42
CA LYS A 482 25.85 15.00 9.82
C LYS A 482 25.75 15.05 8.29
N ARG A 483 25.52 13.91 7.64
CA ARG A 483 25.45 13.82 6.18
C ARG A 483 24.13 14.34 5.63
N PHE A 484 23.00 13.98 6.24
CA PHE A 484 21.67 14.17 5.67
C PHE A 484 20.87 15.30 6.33
N ASP A 485 21.26 15.73 7.53
CA ASP A 485 20.75 16.90 8.26
C ASP A 485 21.92 17.78 8.80
N PRO A 486 22.78 18.32 7.94
CA PRO A 486 24.04 18.98 8.36
C PRO A 486 23.85 20.18 9.26
N HIS A 487 22.66 20.75 9.31
CA HIS A 487 22.29 21.88 10.16
C HIS A 487 21.36 21.49 11.30
N TYR A 488 21.12 20.20 11.51
CA TYR A 488 20.22 19.66 12.53
C TYR A 488 18.81 20.27 12.52
N ARG A 489 18.29 20.65 11.33
CA ARG A 489 16.97 21.27 11.17
C ARG A 489 15.86 20.26 11.43
N TYR A 490 15.97 19.07 10.86
CA TYR A 490 15.07 17.95 11.08
C TYR A 490 15.10 17.53 12.56
N ILE A 491 16.28 17.32 13.11
CA ILE A 491 16.44 16.91 14.51
C ILE A 491 15.83 17.95 15.46
N ARG A 492 16.13 19.24 15.30
CA ARG A 492 15.57 20.30 16.17
C ARG A 492 14.07 20.48 16.03
N HIS A 493 13.52 20.15 14.89
CA HIS A 493 12.08 20.20 14.68
C HIS A 493 11.36 19.15 15.54
N TRP A 494 11.85 17.90 15.53
CA TRP A 494 11.24 16.78 16.24
C TRP A 494 11.76 16.60 17.69
N VAL A 495 12.91 17.14 18.00
CA VAL A 495 13.55 17.08 19.32
C VAL A 495 13.94 18.50 19.75
N PRO A 496 12.99 19.32 20.19
CA PRO A 496 13.25 20.74 20.55
C PRO A 496 14.29 20.89 21.66
N GLU A 497 14.37 19.91 22.59
CA GLU A 497 15.33 19.88 23.69
C GLU A 497 16.75 19.45 23.27
N PHE A 498 16.98 19.08 22.00
CA PHE A 498 18.31 18.70 21.51
C PHE A 498 19.36 19.78 21.76
N GLY A 499 20.47 19.36 22.40
CA GLY A 499 21.56 20.27 22.78
C GLY A 499 21.33 21.02 24.09
N THR A 500 20.28 20.71 24.85
CA THR A 500 20.02 21.22 26.20
C THR A 500 20.31 20.15 27.26
N PRO A 501 20.44 20.51 28.54
CA PRO A 501 20.59 19.55 29.65
C PRO A 501 19.37 18.63 29.84
N MET A 502 18.22 18.94 29.23
CA MET A 502 16.99 18.14 29.30
C MET A 502 17.01 16.94 28.34
N TYR A 503 17.87 16.96 27.33
CA TYR A 503 17.96 15.87 26.37
C TYR A 503 18.63 14.64 27.04
N PRO A 504 18.04 13.42 26.91
CA PRO A 504 18.54 12.24 27.62
C PRO A 504 19.95 11.83 27.19
N GLN A 505 20.66 11.18 28.09
CA GLN A 505 21.93 10.55 27.76
C GLN A 505 21.71 9.35 26.85
N PRO A 506 22.65 9.02 25.94
CA PRO A 506 22.55 7.85 25.08
C PRO A 506 22.35 6.55 25.86
N LEU A 507 21.37 5.74 25.45
CA LEU A 507 21.11 4.41 26.05
C LEU A 507 22.30 3.46 25.92
N VAL A 508 23.08 3.61 24.84
CA VAL A 508 24.22 2.75 24.52
C VAL A 508 25.39 3.57 23.95
N ASP A 509 26.61 3.12 24.20
CA ASP A 509 27.77 3.60 23.48
C ASP A 509 27.77 3.05 22.04
N LEU A 510 27.70 3.94 21.02
CA LEU A 510 27.62 3.55 19.62
C LEU A 510 28.83 2.78 19.10
N LYS A 511 30.01 3.01 19.67
CA LYS A 511 31.24 2.32 19.28
C LYS A 511 31.28 0.91 19.85
N GLU A 512 30.95 0.78 21.13
CA GLU A 512 30.91 -0.49 21.83
C GLU A 512 29.77 -1.39 21.29
N SER A 513 28.56 -0.88 21.18
CA SER A 513 27.42 -1.66 20.64
C SER A 513 27.66 -2.09 19.19
N ARG A 514 28.34 -1.26 18.37
CA ARG A 514 28.77 -1.67 17.03
C ARG A 514 29.77 -2.85 17.08
N ARG A 515 30.73 -2.83 18.03
CA ARG A 515 31.70 -3.92 18.19
C ARG A 515 30.99 -5.23 18.56
N GLN A 516 30.02 -5.16 19.49
CA GLN A 516 29.22 -6.31 19.93
C GLN A 516 28.40 -6.88 18.76
N ALA A 517 27.69 -6.03 17.98
CA ALA A 517 26.94 -6.47 16.82
C ALA A 517 27.80 -7.15 15.73
N LEU A 518 29.03 -6.69 15.53
CA LEU A 518 29.96 -7.34 14.59
C LEU A 518 30.46 -8.69 15.14
N ALA A 519 30.73 -8.80 16.44
CA ALA A 519 31.09 -10.07 17.06
C ALA A 519 29.95 -11.10 16.92
N ALA A 520 28.70 -10.72 17.24
CA ALA A 520 27.53 -11.59 17.06
C ALA A 520 27.32 -12.01 15.60
N TYR A 521 27.59 -11.09 14.65
CA TYR A 521 27.52 -11.44 13.23
C TYR A 521 28.60 -12.46 12.82
N ASP A 522 29.83 -12.34 13.37
CA ASP A 522 30.91 -13.27 13.07
C ASP A 522 30.61 -14.72 13.52
N GLU A 523 29.76 -14.90 14.52
CA GLU A 523 29.29 -16.21 14.99
C GLU A 523 28.31 -16.90 14.02
N VAL A 524 27.53 -16.13 13.26
CA VAL A 524 26.46 -16.67 12.38
C VAL A 524 26.77 -16.58 10.89
N LYS A 525 27.86 -15.97 10.48
CA LYS A 525 28.15 -15.74 9.03
C LYS A 525 28.67 -16.95 8.28
N ASN A 526 29.10 -18.02 8.98
CA ASN A 526 29.75 -19.20 8.39
C ASN A 526 28.75 -20.33 8.09
#